data_29a4ea10ad0e1660a07657d91580139f
#
_entry.id   29a4ea10ad0e1660a07657d91580139f
#
_cell.length_a   1.000
_cell.length_b   1.000
_cell.length_c   1.000
_cell.angle_alpha   90.00
_cell.angle_beta   90.00
_cell.angle_gamma   90.00
#
_symmetry.space_group_name_H-M   'P 1'
#
loop_
_entity.id
_entity.type
_entity.pdbx_description
1 polymer ?
#
loop_
_entity_poly.entity_id
_entity_poly.type
_entity_poly.pdbx_seq_one_letter_code
_entity_poly.pdbx_strand_id
1 'polypeptide(L)'
;MARLGLKQLVLSVTSENIDEILDLDLMRQIVVWERNGGQVTMQQFQALPPAQRQELLEFMESFGWYETVDVGERGFLLVHAGLGGYYPGKKLEEYSLEELAIVRPDYGIQYFPDDSIYVLSGHTPTKLISGKWEIYHSHNNIVIDCGAAIGGRLACLCLDTMEEFYL
;
A
#
# COMPACT_ATOMS: atom_id res chain seq x y z
N MET A 1 0.16 -7.35 4.64
CA MET A 1 0.69 -8.73 4.55
C MET A 1 2.00 -8.89 5.30
N ALA A 2 3.08 -8.14 4.99
CA ALA A 2 4.36 -8.23 5.73
C ALA A 2 4.19 -8.08 7.24
N ARG A 3 3.38 -7.15 7.71
CA ARG A 3 3.10 -6.90 9.14
C ARG A 3 2.53 -8.12 9.87
N LEU A 4 1.55 -8.80 9.29
CA LEU A 4 0.95 -10.00 9.90
C LEU A 4 1.94 -11.16 9.95
N GLY A 5 2.66 -11.42 8.84
CA GLY A 5 3.67 -12.46 8.79
C GLY A 5 4.83 -12.22 9.76
N LEU A 6 5.35 -10.97 9.84
CA LEU A 6 6.42 -10.62 10.76
C LEU A 6 5.96 -10.68 12.23
N LYS A 7 4.74 -10.22 12.54
CA LYS A 7 4.19 -10.29 13.89
C LYS A 7 4.07 -11.73 14.41
N GLN A 8 3.65 -12.66 13.56
CA GLN A 8 3.57 -14.09 13.91
C GLN A 8 4.96 -14.72 14.08
N LEU A 9 5.96 -14.28 13.31
CA LEU A 9 7.34 -14.76 13.44
C LEU A 9 8.05 -14.24 14.70
N VAL A 10 7.58 -13.12 15.28
CA VAL A 10 8.10 -12.59 16.56
C VAL A 10 7.49 -13.29 17.76
N LEU A 11 6.21 -13.61 17.68
CA LEU A 11 5.54 -14.47 18.64
C LEU A 11 6.21 -15.82 18.48
N SER A 12 7.06 -16.19 19.41
CA SER A 12 7.90 -17.39 19.43
C SER A 12 7.15 -18.63 18.91
N VAL A 13 7.14 -18.84 17.61
CA VAL A 13 6.61 -20.05 16.99
C VAL A 13 7.57 -21.16 17.35
N THR A 14 7.12 -22.07 18.17
CA THR A 14 7.81 -23.32 18.51
C THR A 14 7.12 -24.49 17.82
N SER A 15 7.80 -25.61 17.73
CA SER A 15 7.17 -26.85 17.22
C SER A 15 5.95 -27.30 18.04
N GLU A 16 5.78 -26.79 19.25
CA GLU A 16 4.71 -27.16 20.16
C GLU A 16 3.45 -26.30 19.98
N ASN A 17 3.60 -25.04 19.51
CA ASN A 17 2.49 -24.10 19.35
C ASN A 17 2.18 -23.73 17.90
N ILE A 18 2.89 -24.32 16.94
CA ILE A 18 2.74 -24.01 15.52
C ILE A 18 1.31 -24.24 15.00
N ASP A 19 0.67 -25.33 15.45
CA ASP A 19 -0.67 -25.70 15.02
C ASP A 19 -1.75 -24.75 15.59
N GLU A 20 -1.47 -24.08 16.71
CA GLU A 20 -2.36 -23.07 17.32
C GLU A 20 -2.21 -21.69 16.68
N ILE A 21 -1.02 -21.39 16.16
CA ILE A 21 -0.68 -20.06 15.63
C ILE A 21 -0.88 -19.99 14.11
N LEU A 22 -0.59 -21.08 13.39
CA LEU A 22 -0.67 -21.13 11.92
C LEU A 22 -2.05 -21.66 11.49
N ASP A 23 -2.98 -20.75 11.25
CA ASP A 23 -4.19 -21.09 10.52
C ASP A 23 -3.95 -21.08 8.99
N LEU A 24 -4.90 -21.65 8.23
CA LEU A 24 -4.78 -21.75 6.77
C LEU A 24 -4.72 -20.39 6.07
N ASP A 25 -5.37 -19.37 6.62
CA ASP A 25 -5.39 -18.03 6.03
C ASP A 25 -4.08 -17.30 6.24
N LEU A 26 -3.48 -17.43 7.41
CA LEU A 26 -2.13 -16.92 7.67
C LEU A 26 -1.08 -17.62 6.78
N MET A 27 -1.16 -18.94 6.62
CA MET A 27 -0.26 -19.69 5.73
C MET A 27 -0.39 -19.21 4.28
N ARG A 28 -1.61 -19.00 3.77
CA ARG A 28 -1.83 -18.44 2.44
C ARG A 28 -1.22 -17.04 2.29
N GLN A 29 -1.40 -16.18 3.27
CA GLN A 29 -0.83 -14.84 3.27
C GLN A 29 0.69 -14.86 3.25
N ILE A 30 1.34 -15.74 4.02
CA ILE A 30 2.79 -15.93 4.03
C ILE A 30 3.27 -16.39 2.65
N VAL A 31 2.63 -17.40 2.05
CA VAL A 31 3.00 -17.90 0.72
C VAL A 31 2.86 -16.82 -0.36
N VAL A 32 1.79 -16.03 -0.32
CA VAL A 32 1.61 -14.91 -1.27
C VAL A 32 2.67 -13.85 -1.05
N TRP A 33 3.01 -13.54 0.20
CA TRP A 33 4.06 -12.58 0.53
C TRP A 33 5.44 -13.06 0.08
N GLU A 34 5.79 -14.33 0.31
CA GLU A 34 7.05 -14.92 -0.18
C GLU A 34 7.18 -14.83 -1.70
N ARG A 35 6.12 -15.17 -2.44
CA ARG A 35 6.08 -15.06 -3.90
C ARG A 35 6.27 -13.64 -4.42
N ASN A 36 5.92 -12.65 -3.62
CA ASN A 36 6.10 -11.21 -3.92
C ASN A 36 7.42 -10.65 -3.36
N GLY A 37 8.42 -11.49 -3.12
CA GLY A 37 9.76 -11.07 -2.66
C GLY A 37 9.92 -10.95 -1.14
N GLY A 38 8.93 -11.38 -0.36
CA GLY A 38 8.96 -11.33 1.11
C GLY A 38 10.07 -12.18 1.75
N GLN A 39 10.61 -13.16 1.03
CA GLN A 39 11.65 -14.04 1.55
C GLN A 39 12.91 -13.28 2.01
N VAL A 40 13.36 -12.28 1.25
CA VAL A 40 14.53 -11.45 1.62
C VAL A 40 14.26 -10.67 2.90
N THR A 41 13.08 -10.05 3.00
CA THR A 41 12.66 -9.32 4.20
C THR A 41 12.58 -10.25 5.40
N MET A 42 12.05 -11.45 5.24
CA MET A 42 11.99 -12.46 6.31
C MET A 42 13.37 -12.84 6.81
N GLN A 43 14.31 -13.15 5.90
CA GLN A 43 15.68 -13.49 6.26
C GLN A 43 16.39 -12.36 7.03
N GLN A 44 16.24 -11.13 6.55
CA GLN A 44 16.81 -9.96 7.22
C GLN A 44 16.19 -9.74 8.60
N PHE A 45 14.88 -9.88 8.71
CA PHE A 45 14.18 -9.76 9.98
C PHE A 45 14.59 -10.83 10.99
N GLN A 46 14.74 -12.09 10.57
CA GLN A 46 15.19 -13.18 11.42
C GLN A 46 16.63 -13.01 11.90
N ALA A 47 17.48 -12.33 11.13
CA ALA A 47 18.85 -12.02 11.51
C ALA A 47 18.97 -10.92 12.59
N LEU A 48 17.89 -10.14 12.82
CA LEU A 48 17.87 -9.11 13.86
C LEU A 48 17.82 -9.72 15.27
N PRO A 49 18.45 -9.09 16.28
CA PRO A 49 18.22 -9.43 17.68
C PRO A 49 16.73 -9.30 18.06
N PRO A 50 16.23 -10.09 19.04
CA PRO A 50 14.82 -10.07 19.41
C PRO A 50 14.26 -8.69 19.77
N ALA A 51 15.03 -7.86 20.49
CA ALA A 51 14.64 -6.50 20.84
C ALA A 51 14.42 -5.62 19.59
N GLN A 52 15.32 -5.70 18.59
CA GLN A 52 15.20 -4.94 17.35
C GLN A 52 14.01 -5.43 16.49
N ARG A 53 13.70 -6.73 16.52
CA ARG A 53 12.48 -7.24 15.85
C ARG A 53 11.23 -6.62 16.46
N GLN A 54 11.18 -6.53 17.78
CA GLN A 54 10.05 -5.93 18.48
C GLN A 54 9.92 -4.43 18.15
N GLU A 55 11.03 -3.68 18.22
CA GLU A 55 11.08 -2.25 17.84
C GLU A 55 10.60 -2.02 16.39
N LEU A 56 11.04 -2.87 15.45
CA LEU A 56 10.62 -2.78 14.05
C LEU A 56 9.13 -3.03 13.89
N LEU A 57 8.55 -3.99 14.61
CA LEU A 57 7.12 -4.24 14.56
C LEU A 57 6.31 -3.07 15.11
N GLU A 58 6.71 -2.52 16.26
CA GLU A 58 6.08 -1.35 16.87
C GLU A 58 6.17 -0.15 15.92
N PHE A 59 7.30 0.05 15.25
CA PHE A 59 7.46 1.06 14.21
C PHE A 59 6.47 0.85 13.05
N MET A 60 6.36 -0.37 12.52
CA MET A 60 5.39 -0.68 11.47
C MET A 60 3.93 -0.54 11.93
N GLU A 61 3.65 -0.78 13.21
CA GLU A 61 2.32 -0.58 13.80
C GLU A 61 1.93 0.89 13.92
N SER A 62 2.91 1.79 13.95
CA SER A 62 2.67 3.24 13.98
C SER A 62 2.29 3.83 12.62
N PHE A 63 2.43 3.09 11.52
CA PHE A 63 2.11 3.60 10.19
C PHE A 63 0.61 3.85 10.02
N GLY A 64 0.29 5.02 9.51
CA GLY A 64 -1.06 5.34 9.01
C GLY A 64 -1.41 4.49 7.78
N TRP A 65 -2.70 4.27 7.56
CA TRP A 65 -3.20 3.57 6.37
C TRP A 65 -3.41 4.51 5.20
N TYR A 66 -3.57 5.77 5.49
CA TYR A 66 -3.66 6.90 4.57
C TYR A 66 -3.15 8.17 5.26
N GLU A 67 -2.89 9.18 4.47
CA GLU A 67 -2.55 10.53 4.96
C GLU A 67 -3.33 11.56 4.15
N THR A 68 -3.66 12.68 4.75
CA THR A 68 -4.27 13.81 4.07
C THR A 68 -3.35 15.01 4.12
N VAL A 69 -3.14 15.65 2.98
CA VAL A 69 -2.26 16.81 2.84
C VAL A 69 -2.98 17.88 2.05
N ASP A 70 -3.00 19.11 2.59
CA ASP A 70 -3.48 20.29 1.86
C ASP A 70 -2.30 21.06 1.29
N VAL A 71 -2.36 21.35 -0.02
CA VAL A 71 -1.34 22.14 -0.74
C VAL A 71 -2.04 23.25 -1.53
N GLY A 72 -1.95 24.47 -1.03
CA GLY A 72 -2.72 25.60 -1.55
C GLY A 72 -4.22 25.38 -1.38
N GLU A 73 -4.95 25.38 -2.48
CA GLU A 73 -6.40 25.14 -2.49
C GLU A 73 -6.76 23.67 -2.81
N ARG A 74 -5.77 22.78 -2.87
CA ARG A 74 -5.95 21.35 -3.22
C ARG A 74 -5.77 20.49 -1.99
N GLY A 75 -6.70 19.56 -1.78
CA GLY A 75 -6.59 18.46 -0.81
C GLY A 75 -6.13 17.17 -1.49
N PHE A 76 -5.22 16.45 -0.86
CA PHE A 76 -4.73 15.16 -1.36
C PHE A 76 -4.96 14.09 -0.30
N LEU A 77 -5.64 13.02 -0.69
CA LEU A 77 -5.69 11.78 0.07
C LEU A 77 -4.61 10.85 -0.49
N LEU A 78 -3.57 10.64 0.30
CA LEU A 78 -2.46 9.74 -0.03
C LEU A 78 -2.78 8.34 0.50
N VAL A 79 -2.84 7.35 -0.38
CA VAL A 79 -3.20 5.98 -0.02
C VAL A 79 -2.43 4.98 -0.88
N HIS A 80 -2.12 3.78 -0.37
CA HIS A 80 -1.27 2.84 -1.10
C HIS A 80 -1.90 2.36 -2.41
N ALA A 81 -3.09 1.74 -2.37
CA ALA A 81 -3.72 1.16 -3.57
C ALA A 81 -4.87 1.99 -4.15
N GLY A 82 -5.44 2.90 -3.36
CA GLY A 82 -6.64 3.67 -3.71
C GLY A 82 -7.82 3.33 -2.82
N LEU A 83 -9.03 3.70 -3.22
CA LEU A 83 -10.27 3.50 -2.47
C LEU A 83 -11.02 2.25 -2.95
N GLY A 84 -10.50 1.07 -2.57
CA GLY A 84 -11.16 -0.21 -2.86
C GLY A 84 -12.53 -0.31 -2.19
N GLY A 85 -13.52 -0.92 -2.86
CA GLY A 85 -14.86 -1.04 -2.30
C GLY A 85 -15.58 0.30 -2.08
N TYR A 86 -15.24 1.31 -2.88
CA TYR A 86 -15.87 2.62 -2.83
C TYR A 86 -17.37 2.56 -3.14
N TYR A 87 -18.13 3.34 -2.40
CA TYR A 87 -19.50 3.74 -2.73
C TYR A 87 -19.74 5.19 -2.25
N PRO A 88 -20.67 5.93 -2.90
CA PRO A 88 -20.94 7.33 -2.52
C PRO A 88 -21.33 7.46 -1.04
N GLY A 89 -20.61 8.32 -0.32
CA GLY A 89 -20.82 8.58 1.10
C GLY A 89 -20.05 7.67 2.05
N LYS A 90 -19.25 6.69 1.58
CA LYS A 90 -18.35 5.90 2.43
C LYS A 90 -17.28 6.79 3.04
N LYS A 91 -17.18 6.76 4.37
CA LYS A 91 -16.20 7.55 5.12
C LYS A 91 -14.84 6.84 5.16
N LEU A 92 -13.76 7.60 5.32
CA LEU A 92 -12.40 7.04 5.36
C LEU A 92 -12.21 6.02 6.50
N GLU A 93 -12.85 6.22 7.63
CA GLU A 93 -12.78 5.33 8.78
C GLU A 93 -13.48 3.98 8.56
N GLU A 94 -14.32 3.88 7.52
CA GLU A 94 -15.04 2.65 7.18
C GLU A 94 -14.23 1.73 6.25
N TYR A 95 -13.11 2.22 5.71
CA TYR A 95 -12.26 1.41 4.85
C TYR A 95 -11.38 0.46 5.67
N SER A 96 -11.34 -0.79 5.27
CA SER A 96 -10.38 -1.76 5.78
C SER A 96 -8.98 -1.52 5.20
N LEU A 97 -7.95 -2.04 5.88
CA LEU A 97 -6.59 -2.02 5.35
C LEU A 97 -6.50 -2.76 4.01
N GLU A 98 -7.26 -3.83 3.82
CA GLU A 98 -7.29 -4.56 2.54
C GLU A 98 -7.79 -3.70 1.40
N GLU A 99 -8.86 -2.93 1.62
CA GLU A 99 -9.42 -2.02 0.62
C GLU A 99 -8.47 -0.87 0.25
N LEU A 100 -7.69 -0.37 1.22
CA LEU A 100 -6.76 0.75 0.99
C LEU A 100 -5.39 0.31 0.44
N ALA A 101 -4.97 -0.95 0.69
CA ALA A 101 -3.61 -1.39 0.40
C ALA A 101 -3.49 -2.56 -0.58
N ILE A 102 -4.58 -3.27 -0.90
CA ILE A 102 -4.53 -4.49 -1.72
C ILE A 102 -5.53 -4.47 -2.87
N VAL A 103 -6.77 -4.07 -2.59
CA VAL A 103 -7.83 -4.04 -3.60
C VAL A 103 -7.53 -2.96 -4.63
N ARG A 104 -7.54 -3.35 -5.91
CA ARG A 104 -7.41 -2.41 -7.03
C ARG A 104 -8.77 -1.80 -7.34
N PRO A 105 -8.97 -0.50 -7.08
CA PRO A 105 -10.24 0.15 -7.34
C PRO A 105 -10.44 0.47 -8.83
N ASP A 106 -11.60 1.00 -9.17
CA ASP A 106 -11.80 1.64 -10.47
C ASP A 106 -11.18 3.05 -10.43
N TYR A 107 -10.09 3.22 -11.14
CA TYR A 107 -9.37 4.50 -11.23
C TYR A 107 -10.05 5.49 -12.21
N GLY A 108 -11.07 5.07 -12.95
CA GLY A 108 -11.78 5.88 -13.93
C GLY A 108 -12.96 6.67 -13.38
N ILE A 109 -13.27 6.55 -12.10
CA ILE A 109 -14.40 7.24 -11.47
C ILE A 109 -13.96 8.47 -10.69
N GLN A 110 -14.88 9.39 -10.50
CA GLN A 110 -14.70 10.51 -9.58
C GLN A 110 -15.16 10.11 -8.18
N TYR A 111 -14.24 10.11 -7.21
CA TYR A 111 -14.55 9.73 -5.83
C TYR A 111 -15.22 10.86 -5.05
N PHE A 112 -14.80 12.10 -5.26
CA PHE A 112 -15.31 13.26 -4.55
C PHE A 112 -16.02 14.21 -5.51
N PRO A 113 -17.16 14.82 -5.09
CA PRO A 113 -17.83 15.84 -5.89
C PRO A 113 -17.00 17.13 -6.04
N ASP A 114 -16.08 17.38 -5.11
CA ASP A 114 -15.17 18.50 -5.11
C ASP A 114 -13.94 18.19 -5.95
N ASP A 115 -13.76 18.89 -7.06
CA ASP A 115 -12.65 18.72 -7.98
C ASP A 115 -11.28 19.15 -7.41
N SER A 116 -11.27 19.82 -6.26
CA SER A 116 -10.03 20.21 -5.56
C SER A 116 -9.47 19.10 -4.67
N ILE A 117 -10.22 18.01 -4.44
CA ILE A 117 -9.80 16.87 -3.62
C ILE A 117 -9.34 15.72 -4.51
N TYR A 118 -8.08 15.34 -4.39
CA TYR A 118 -7.45 14.28 -5.18
C TYR A 118 -7.18 13.03 -4.37
N VAL A 119 -7.29 11.85 -5.00
CA VAL A 119 -6.77 10.58 -4.46
C VAL A 119 -5.46 10.26 -5.17
N LEU A 120 -4.37 10.22 -4.41
CA LEU A 120 -3.04 9.88 -4.90
C LEU A 120 -2.68 8.47 -4.44
N SER A 121 -2.42 7.56 -5.40
CA SER A 121 -2.14 6.16 -5.10
C SER A 121 -1.03 5.57 -5.96
N GLY A 122 -0.55 4.38 -5.55
CA GLY A 122 0.41 3.55 -6.28
C GLY A 122 -0.10 2.12 -6.48
N HIS A 123 0.70 1.11 -6.14
CA HIS A 123 0.36 -0.32 -6.09
C HIS A 123 -0.03 -0.95 -7.43
N THR A 124 -0.82 -0.28 -8.24
CA THR A 124 -1.21 -0.77 -9.56
C THR A 124 -0.39 -0.07 -10.62
N PRO A 125 0.51 -0.78 -11.31
CA PRO A 125 1.32 -0.18 -12.36
C PRO A 125 0.45 0.51 -13.41
N THR A 126 0.73 1.77 -13.69
CA THR A 126 -0.06 2.61 -14.59
C THR A 126 -0.20 2.03 -15.99
N LYS A 127 0.76 1.22 -16.42
CA LYS A 127 0.68 0.45 -17.68
C LYS A 127 -0.53 -0.50 -17.73
N LEU A 128 -0.98 -1.03 -16.59
CA LEU A 128 -2.16 -1.88 -16.54
C LEU A 128 -3.47 -1.09 -16.67
N ILE A 129 -3.42 0.22 -16.40
CA ILE A 129 -4.57 1.13 -16.47
C ILE A 129 -4.64 1.80 -17.83
N SER A 130 -3.53 2.44 -18.26
CA SER A 130 -3.46 3.30 -19.44
C SER A 130 -2.65 2.72 -20.61
N GLY A 131 -1.94 1.61 -20.40
CA GLY A 131 -0.99 1.06 -21.37
C GLY A 131 0.38 1.75 -21.38
N LYS A 132 0.61 2.77 -20.52
CA LYS A 132 1.83 3.58 -20.49
C LYS A 132 2.49 3.56 -19.11
N TRP A 133 3.81 3.78 -19.07
CA TRP A 133 4.61 3.99 -17.87
C TRP A 133 4.73 5.49 -17.53
N GLU A 134 3.56 6.15 -17.36
CA GLU A 134 3.43 7.57 -17.06
C GLU A 134 2.42 7.71 -15.92
N ILE A 135 2.51 8.77 -15.13
CA ILE A 135 1.51 9.06 -14.09
C ILE A 135 0.14 9.11 -14.76
N TYR A 136 -0.82 8.41 -14.18
CA TYR A 136 -2.18 8.35 -14.71
C TYR A 136 -3.07 9.34 -13.98
N HIS A 137 -3.76 10.17 -14.75
CA HIS A 137 -4.76 11.11 -14.26
C HIS A 137 -6.13 10.78 -14.84
N SER A 138 -7.12 10.69 -14.00
CA SER A 138 -8.52 10.58 -14.40
C SER A 138 -9.42 11.17 -13.33
N HIS A 139 -10.22 12.18 -13.70
CA HIS A 139 -10.99 12.95 -12.74
C HIS A 139 -10.10 13.46 -11.60
N ASN A 140 -10.42 13.09 -10.35
CA ASN A 140 -9.59 13.39 -9.19
C ASN A 140 -8.73 12.20 -8.72
N ASN A 141 -8.46 11.23 -9.58
CA ASN A 141 -7.51 10.14 -9.33
C ASN A 141 -6.15 10.43 -9.95
N ILE A 142 -5.10 10.20 -9.19
CA ILE A 142 -3.71 10.28 -9.63
C ILE A 142 -3.02 8.98 -9.21
N VAL A 143 -2.52 8.20 -10.18
CA VAL A 143 -1.80 6.96 -9.91
C VAL A 143 -0.35 7.11 -10.35
N ILE A 144 0.59 7.00 -9.38
CA ILE A 144 2.02 7.30 -9.59
C ILE A 144 2.92 6.06 -9.71
N ASP A 145 2.39 4.85 -9.66
CA ASP A 145 3.18 3.63 -9.83
C ASP A 145 3.50 3.41 -11.32
N CYS A 146 4.57 4.02 -11.78
CA CYS A 146 5.05 3.85 -13.15
C CYS A 146 5.95 2.62 -13.33
N GLY A 147 5.90 1.65 -12.41
CA GLY A 147 6.49 0.32 -12.57
C GLY A 147 8.02 0.26 -12.49
N ALA A 148 8.68 1.13 -11.73
CA ALA A 148 10.13 1.18 -11.61
C ALA A 148 10.77 -0.18 -11.29
N ALA A 149 10.15 -0.99 -10.41
CA ALA A 149 10.66 -2.30 -10.01
C ALA A 149 10.49 -3.40 -11.07
N ILE A 150 9.70 -3.16 -12.13
CA ILE A 150 9.33 -4.16 -13.16
C ILE A 150 9.65 -3.70 -14.59
N GLY A 151 10.65 -2.81 -14.72
CA GLY A 151 11.13 -2.32 -16.01
C GLY A 151 10.35 -1.13 -16.58
N GLY A 152 9.56 -0.47 -15.76
CA GLY A 152 8.95 0.83 -16.04
C GLY A 152 9.87 2.00 -15.65
N ARG A 153 9.28 3.10 -15.18
CA ARG A 153 9.99 4.34 -14.82
C ARG A 153 9.79 4.64 -13.34
N LEU A 154 10.79 5.24 -12.70
CA LEU A 154 10.57 5.90 -11.41
C LEU A 154 9.93 7.26 -11.67
N ALA A 155 8.78 7.52 -11.05
CA ALA A 155 8.06 8.76 -11.18
C ALA A 155 7.96 9.49 -9.84
N CYS A 156 7.91 10.82 -9.91
CA CYS A 156 7.64 11.69 -8.78
C CYS A 156 6.69 12.80 -9.25
N LEU A 157 5.71 13.14 -8.41
CA LEU A 157 4.78 14.23 -8.62
C LEU A 157 5.03 15.33 -7.57
N CYS A 158 5.27 16.56 -8.02
CA CYS A 158 5.29 17.73 -7.13
C CYS A 158 3.85 18.19 -6.89
N LEU A 159 3.37 18.14 -5.65
CA LEU A 159 1.98 18.50 -5.33
C LEU A 159 1.72 20.01 -5.39
N ASP A 160 2.75 20.85 -5.23
CA ASP A 160 2.62 22.29 -5.33
C ASP A 160 2.34 22.75 -6.77
N THR A 161 3.06 22.19 -7.73
CA THR A 161 3.03 22.60 -9.15
C THR A 161 2.29 21.63 -10.04
N MET A 162 2.02 20.40 -9.57
CA MET A 162 1.56 19.26 -10.36
C MET A 162 2.54 18.84 -11.46
N GLU A 163 3.82 19.22 -11.31
CA GLU A 163 4.87 18.85 -12.25
C GLU A 163 5.31 17.40 -12.01
N GLU A 164 5.45 16.66 -13.10
CA GLU A 164 5.84 15.26 -13.13
C GLU A 164 7.31 15.10 -13.49
N PHE A 165 8.03 14.28 -12.74
CA PHE A 165 9.43 13.96 -12.95
C PHE A 165 9.59 12.46 -13.16
N TYR A 166 10.46 12.07 -14.07
CA TYR A 166 10.70 10.68 -14.46
C TYR A 166 12.18 10.38 -14.60
N LEU A 167 12.56 9.18 -14.09
CA LEU A 167 13.89 8.58 -14.26
C LEU A 167 13.80 7.24 -14.97
#